data_221b88ea2705a0e154d5095c5e7b337b
#
_entry.id   221b88ea2705a0e154d5095c5e7b337b
#
_cell.length_a   1.000
_cell.length_b   1.000
_cell.length_c   1.000
_cell.angle_alpha   90.00
_cell.angle_beta   90.00
_cell.angle_gamma   90.00
#
_symmetry.space_group_name_H-M   'P 1'
#
loop_
_entity.id
_entity.type
_entity.pdbx_description
1 polymer ?
#
loop_
_entity_poly.entity_id
_entity_poly.type
_entity_poly.pdbx_seq_one_letter_code
_entity_poly.pdbx_strand_id
1 'polypeptide(L)'
;MALTARHPGADLRILVPGKFAWYCVPEQVAQREVPVLDGCTMVSTDATYVYEQFFADFGPLNLACVTKHCRRMFSLLEQGTTVVHYCGDHPHKRANAAFLACCVCVCVLKQTAEEAFAPFLGCDPPLHPFRDAGFGVCTFQCLVLDCVRGVAKACALKHYDYAQFDVDAYETLEKLEEGDLAWIVPGKFAAFSTPTEERRELRPGVFTLAVEQYAALFKRLGITCVVR
;
A
#
# COMPACT_ATOMS: atom_id res chain seq x y z
N MET A 1 0.29 -30.34 3.70
CA MET A 1 0.87 -30.23 5.04
C MET A 1 0.41 -28.91 5.65
N ALA A 2 -0.03 -28.88 6.91
CA ALA A 2 -0.46 -27.62 7.53
C ALA A 2 0.77 -26.76 7.84
N LEU A 3 0.74 -25.48 7.47
CA LEU A 3 1.77 -24.52 7.85
C LEU A 3 1.67 -24.22 9.35
N THR A 4 2.79 -24.21 10.04
CA THR A 4 2.86 -23.86 11.47
C THR A 4 3.92 -22.79 11.69
N ALA A 5 3.66 -21.83 12.58
CA ALA A 5 4.64 -20.83 12.98
C ALA A 5 5.82 -21.51 13.68
N ARG A 6 7.05 -21.14 13.29
CA ARG A 6 8.29 -21.73 13.84
C ARG A 6 8.99 -20.85 14.88
N HIS A 7 8.71 -19.54 14.88
CA HIS A 7 9.34 -18.62 15.80
C HIS A 7 8.41 -18.29 16.97
N PRO A 8 8.90 -18.30 18.22
CA PRO A 8 8.12 -17.82 19.37
C PRO A 8 7.65 -16.37 19.15
N GLY A 9 6.39 -16.10 19.46
CA GLY A 9 5.80 -14.78 19.27
C GLY A 9 5.41 -14.43 17.81
N ALA A 10 5.59 -15.35 16.87
CA ALA A 10 5.16 -15.13 15.49
C ALA A 10 3.67 -15.40 15.30
N ASP A 11 3.05 -14.65 14.38
CA ASP A 11 1.64 -14.79 13.97
C ASP A 11 1.56 -15.24 12.51
N LEU A 12 1.02 -16.43 12.28
CA LEU A 12 0.84 -17.01 10.94
C LEU A 12 -0.65 -17.05 10.57
N ARG A 13 -1.01 -16.39 9.48
CA ARG A 13 -2.38 -16.33 8.97
C ARG A 13 -2.48 -16.96 7.58
N ILE A 14 -3.32 -17.96 7.43
CA ILE A 14 -3.59 -18.59 6.14
C ILE A 14 -4.64 -17.75 5.42
N LEU A 15 -4.29 -17.14 4.30
CA LEU A 15 -5.18 -16.32 3.48
C LEU A 15 -5.91 -17.19 2.46
N VAL A 16 -5.17 -18.10 1.82
CA VAL A 16 -5.72 -19.13 0.93
C VAL A 16 -5.01 -20.45 1.21
N PRO A 17 -5.73 -21.48 1.67
CA PRO A 17 -5.15 -22.78 2.00
C PRO A 17 -4.27 -23.36 0.88
N GLY A 18 -3.04 -23.74 1.21
CA GLY A 18 -2.08 -24.32 0.28
C GLY A 18 -1.55 -23.38 -0.81
N LYS A 19 -1.92 -22.11 -0.79
CA LYS A 19 -1.56 -21.15 -1.85
C LYS A 19 -0.90 -19.87 -1.31
N PHE A 20 -1.51 -19.22 -0.33
CA PHE A 20 -1.05 -17.93 0.16
C PHE A 20 -1.23 -17.78 1.67
N ALA A 21 -0.19 -17.26 2.35
CA ALA A 21 -0.21 -16.96 3.77
C ALA A 21 0.49 -15.63 4.07
N TRP A 22 0.15 -15.05 5.21
CA TRP A 22 0.85 -13.92 5.82
C TRP A 22 1.53 -14.38 7.11
N TYR A 23 2.76 -13.91 7.36
CA TYR A 23 3.57 -14.36 8.48
C TYR A 23 4.30 -13.19 9.13
N CYS A 24 3.90 -12.83 10.34
CA CYS A 24 4.57 -11.83 11.15
C CYS A 24 5.56 -12.52 12.09
N VAL A 25 6.79 -12.05 12.09
CA VAL A 25 7.85 -12.54 12.97
C VAL A 25 8.43 -11.40 13.79
N PRO A 26 9.09 -11.68 14.93
CA PRO A 26 9.82 -10.64 15.68
C PRO A 26 10.76 -9.85 14.77
N GLU A 27 10.80 -8.53 14.93
CA GLU A 27 11.60 -7.62 14.10
C GLU A 27 13.06 -8.06 13.99
N GLN A 28 13.62 -8.58 15.09
CA GLN A 28 15.00 -9.08 15.13
C GLN A 28 15.22 -10.28 14.20
N VAL A 29 14.21 -11.14 14.02
CA VAL A 29 14.26 -12.25 13.09
C VAL A 29 14.15 -11.73 11.65
N ALA A 30 13.17 -10.87 11.38
CA ALA A 30 12.96 -10.30 10.05
C ALA A 30 14.19 -9.55 9.50
N GLN A 31 14.97 -8.93 10.39
CA GLN A 31 16.17 -8.18 10.01
C GLN A 31 17.42 -9.06 9.80
N ARG A 32 17.50 -10.19 10.47
CA ARG A 32 18.71 -11.03 10.44
C ARG A 32 18.70 -12.10 9.37
N GLU A 33 17.54 -12.68 9.14
CA GLU A 33 17.39 -13.81 8.23
C GLU A 33 16.01 -13.85 7.57
N VAL A 34 15.93 -14.56 6.45
CA VAL A 34 14.63 -14.87 5.85
C VAL A 34 14.02 -16.01 6.65
N PRO A 35 12.84 -15.82 7.29
CA PRO A 35 12.19 -16.94 7.99
C PRO A 35 11.87 -18.06 6.99
N VAL A 36 12.13 -19.31 7.39
CA VAL A 36 11.92 -20.47 6.50
C VAL A 36 10.71 -21.27 6.94
N LEU A 37 9.79 -21.48 6.00
CA LEU A 37 8.71 -22.46 6.11
C LEU A 37 8.87 -23.48 4.96
N ASP A 38 8.91 -24.78 5.29
CA ASP A 38 9.25 -25.82 4.33
C ASP A 38 8.29 -25.86 3.15
N GLY A 39 8.82 -25.89 1.94
CA GLY A 39 8.06 -25.94 0.70
C GLY A 39 7.37 -24.61 0.35
N CYS A 40 7.74 -23.49 1.00
CA CYS A 40 7.17 -22.18 0.77
C CYS A 40 8.18 -21.23 0.11
N THR A 41 7.65 -20.33 -0.71
CA THR A 41 8.38 -19.16 -1.23
C THR A 41 8.14 -17.97 -0.31
N MET A 42 9.20 -17.49 0.35
CA MET A 42 9.14 -16.39 1.29
C MET A 42 9.33 -15.06 0.60
N VAL A 43 8.45 -14.08 0.87
CA VAL A 43 8.49 -12.73 0.29
C VAL A 43 8.30 -11.71 1.39
N SER A 44 9.16 -10.68 1.42
CA SER A 44 8.95 -9.51 2.28
C SER A 44 8.92 -8.22 1.45
N THR A 45 8.26 -7.22 1.99
CA THR A 45 8.22 -5.85 1.47
C THR A 45 8.78 -4.83 2.43
N ASP A 46 9.21 -5.25 3.62
CA ASP A 46 9.62 -4.37 4.73
C ASP A 46 10.76 -3.39 4.40
N ALA A 47 11.70 -3.83 3.55
CA ALA A 47 12.82 -3.00 3.11
C ALA A 47 12.58 -2.33 1.74
N THR A 48 11.55 -2.77 1.01
CA THR A 48 11.29 -2.30 -0.36
C THR A 48 10.22 -1.22 -0.39
N TYR A 49 9.18 -1.38 0.43
CA TYR A 49 8.05 -0.44 0.48
C TYR A 49 7.94 0.12 1.89
N VAL A 50 8.57 1.26 2.09
CA VAL A 50 8.55 1.99 3.37
C VAL A 50 7.64 3.20 3.22
N TYR A 51 6.70 3.37 4.16
CA TYR A 51 5.89 4.57 4.22
C TYR A 51 6.74 5.74 4.74
N GLU A 52 6.91 6.76 3.93
CA GLU A 52 7.62 7.99 4.30
C GLU A 52 6.63 8.95 4.97
N GLN A 53 6.80 9.19 6.26
CA GLN A 53 5.95 10.09 7.02
C GLN A 53 6.24 11.56 6.67
N PHE A 54 5.19 12.35 6.48
CA PHE A 54 5.31 13.79 6.37
C PHE A 54 5.52 14.43 7.76
N PHE A 55 4.77 13.98 8.75
CA PHE A 55 4.86 14.46 10.13
C PHE A 55 4.58 13.33 11.14
N ALA A 56 3.33 13.17 11.55
CA ALA A 56 2.88 12.12 12.47
C ALA A 56 1.85 11.19 11.80
N ASP A 57 1.74 11.29 10.49
CA ASP A 57 0.87 10.49 9.65
C ASP A 57 1.41 9.07 9.49
N PHE A 58 0.49 8.17 9.26
CA PHE A 58 0.79 6.81 8.82
C PHE A 58 -0.33 6.39 7.86
N GLY A 59 0.03 6.04 6.64
CA GLY A 59 -0.92 5.66 5.59
C GLY A 59 -0.66 4.28 5.00
N PRO A 60 -1.65 3.78 4.23
CA PRO A 60 -1.43 2.63 3.39
C PRO A 60 -0.40 2.95 2.32
N LEU A 61 0.31 1.95 1.86
CA LEU A 61 1.19 2.07 0.70
C LEU A 61 0.36 2.45 -0.54
N ASN A 62 0.95 3.26 -1.42
CA ASN A 62 0.26 3.80 -2.59
C ASN A 62 -0.06 2.74 -3.65
N LEU A 63 -0.83 3.12 -4.69
CA LEU A 63 -1.24 2.19 -5.74
C LEU A 63 -0.08 1.66 -6.58
N ALA A 64 1.04 2.39 -6.68
CA ALA A 64 2.25 1.89 -7.34
C ALA A 64 2.83 0.70 -6.59
N CYS A 65 2.97 0.79 -5.27
CA CYS A 65 3.42 -0.30 -4.40
C CYS A 65 2.46 -1.50 -4.47
N VAL A 66 1.14 -1.26 -4.39
CA VAL A 66 0.12 -2.30 -4.54
C VAL A 66 0.26 -3.00 -5.89
N THR A 67 0.40 -2.24 -6.99
CA THR A 67 0.53 -2.78 -8.34
C THR A 67 1.78 -3.65 -8.50
N LYS A 68 2.95 -3.11 -8.10
CA LYS A 68 4.22 -3.83 -8.18
C LYS A 68 4.15 -5.12 -7.36
N HIS A 69 3.57 -5.05 -6.16
CA HIS A 69 3.39 -6.22 -5.30
C HIS A 69 2.43 -7.25 -5.90
N CYS A 70 1.26 -6.84 -6.38
CA CYS A 70 0.29 -7.74 -7.02
C CYS A 70 0.89 -8.45 -8.24
N ARG A 71 1.62 -7.74 -9.10
CA ARG A 71 2.29 -8.33 -10.28
C ARG A 71 3.34 -9.37 -9.86
N ARG A 72 4.18 -9.04 -8.86
CA ARG A 72 5.17 -9.98 -8.31
C ARG A 72 4.49 -11.21 -7.73
N MET A 73 3.46 -11.02 -6.91
CA MET A 73 2.73 -12.12 -6.26
C MET A 73 2.01 -12.99 -7.27
N PHE A 74 1.39 -12.40 -8.31
CA PHE A 74 0.79 -13.16 -9.40
C PHE A 74 1.79 -14.14 -10.02
N SER A 75 2.98 -13.64 -10.41
CA SER A 75 4.03 -14.48 -11.00
C SER A 75 4.52 -15.60 -10.09
N LEU A 76 4.59 -15.35 -8.77
CA LEU A 76 5.00 -16.39 -7.80
C LEU A 76 3.90 -17.43 -7.58
N LEU A 77 2.65 -16.98 -7.46
CA LEU A 77 1.49 -17.87 -7.24
C LEU A 77 1.23 -18.82 -8.43
N GLU A 78 1.59 -18.40 -9.65
CA GLU A 78 1.52 -19.24 -10.85
C GLU A 78 2.56 -20.38 -10.87
N GLN A 79 3.63 -20.28 -10.07
CA GLN A 79 4.65 -21.33 -9.95
C GLN A 79 4.17 -22.55 -9.16
N GLY A 80 2.99 -22.48 -8.54
CA GLY A 80 2.38 -23.61 -7.83
C GLY A 80 2.94 -23.91 -6.44
N THR A 81 3.87 -23.09 -5.92
CA THR A 81 4.35 -23.18 -4.54
C THR A 81 3.48 -22.32 -3.61
N THR A 82 3.42 -22.68 -2.32
CA THR A 82 2.79 -21.81 -1.32
C THR A 82 3.65 -20.57 -1.12
N VAL A 83 3.07 -19.39 -1.36
CA VAL A 83 3.75 -18.11 -1.15
C VAL A 83 3.41 -17.57 0.24
N VAL A 84 4.42 -17.11 0.97
CA VAL A 84 4.27 -16.53 2.31
C VAL A 84 4.81 -15.11 2.29
N HIS A 85 3.91 -14.13 2.48
CA HIS A 85 4.29 -12.74 2.67
C HIS A 85 4.62 -12.52 4.14
N TYR A 86 5.91 -12.36 4.48
CA TYR A 86 6.34 -12.15 5.85
C TYR A 86 6.75 -10.69 6.11
N CYS A 87 6.60 -10.28 7.36
CA CYS A 87 7.01 -8.96 7.87
C CYS A 87 7.53 -9.04 9.31
N GLY A 88 8.24 -8.01 9.74
CA GLY A 88 8.55 -7.77 11.15
C GLY A 88 7.32 -7.35 11.95
N ASP A 89 7.41 -7.45 13.28
CA ASP A 89 6.31 -7.15 14.21
C ASP A 89 6.13 -5.65 14.51
N HIS A 90 6.92 -4.78 13.88
CA HIS A 90 6.69 -3.33 13.97
C HIS A 90 5.27 -2.97 13.50
N PRO A 91 4.48 -2.18 14.27
CA PRO A 91 3.06 -1.93 13.98
C PRO A 91 2.78 -1.44 12.55
N HIS A 92 3.60 -0.54 12.02
CA HIS A 92 3.46 -0.01 10.66
C HIS A 92 3.75 -1.09 9.59
N LYS A 93 4.79 -1.91 9.79
CA LYS A 93 5.11 -3.02 8.87
C LYS A 93 3.99 -4.04 8.84
N ARG A 94 3.48 -4.44 10.03
CA ARG A 94 2.35 -5.36 10.13
C ARG A 94 1.12 -4.87 9.38
N ALA A 95 0.73 -3.60 9.60
CA ALA A 95 -0.45 -3.02 8.96
C ALA A 95 -0.30 -2.95 7.44
N ASN A 96 0.85 -2.47 6.94
CA ASN A 96 1.08 -2.36 5.49
C ASN A 96 1.30 -3.72 4.82
N ALA A 97 1.96 -4.68 5.47
CA ALA A 97 2.06 -6.05 4.94
C ALA A 97 0.69 -6.75 4.88
N ALA A 98 -0.16 -6.57 5.91
CA ALA A 98 -1.53 -7.09 5.90
C ALA A 98 -2.38 -6.43 4.80
N PHE A 99 -2.26 -5.10 4.63
CA PHE A 99 -2.91 -4.37 3.55
C PHE A 99 -2.52 -4.91 2.17
N LEU A 100 -1.21 -5.04 1.89
CA LEU A 100 -0.72 -5.58 0.62
C LEU A 100 -1.18 -7.03 0.40
N ALA A 101 -1.16 -7.87 1.43
CA ALA A 101 -1.63 -9.25 1.34
C ALA A 101 -3.12 -9.31 1.00
N CYS A 102 -3.96 -8.48 1.64
CA CYS A 102 -5.37 -8.35 1.28
C CYS A 102 -5.56 -7.83 -0.15
N CYS A 103 -4.74 -6.86 -0.61
CA CYS A 103 -4.79 -6.39 -2.00
C CYS A 103 -4.50 -7.51 -3.00
N VAL A 104 -3.56 -8.41 -2.71
CA VAL A 104 -3.31 -9.60 -3.54
C VAL A 104 -4.55 -10.49 -3.57
N CYS A 105 -5.18 -10.75 -2.42
CA CYS A 105 -6.40 -11.54 -2.34
C CYS A 105 -7.53 -10.93 -3.20
N VAL A 106 -7.72 -9.61 -3.12
CA VAL A 106 -8.76 -8.90 -3.90
C VAL A 106 -8.41 -8.84 -5.39
N CYS A 107 -7.22 -8.32 -5.72
CA CYS A 107 -6.86 -7.99 -7.10
C CYS A 107 -6.48 -9.22 -7.93
N VAL A 108 -5.73 -10.16 -7.33
CA VAL A 108 -5.19 -11.34 -8.02
C VAL A 108 -6.12 -12.54 -7.83
N LEU A 109 -6.51 -12.83 -6.59
CA LEU A 109 -7.27 -14.04 -6.25
C LEU A 109 -8.79 -13.83 -6.29
N LYS A 110 -9.26 -12.60 -6.60
CA LYS A 110 -10.67 -12.23 -6.82
C LYS A 110 -11.59 -12.46 -5.63
N GLN A 111 -11.04 -12.37 -4.42
CA GLN A 111 -11.83 -12.38 -3.19
C GLN A 111 -12.52 -11.04 -2.93
N THR A 112 -13.57 -11.04 -2.13
CA THR A 112 -14.15 -9.81 -1.56
C THR A 112 -13.19 -9.20 -0.53
N ALA A 113 -13.39 -7.93 -0.17
CA ALA A 113 -12.59 -7.27 0.85
C ALA A 113 -12.74 -7.96 2.22
N GLU A 114 -13.94 -8.40 2.54
CA GLU A 114 -14.27 -9.11 3.78
C GLU A 114 -13.62 -10.49 3.85
N GLU A 115 -13.65 -11.27 2.77
CA GLU A 115 -12.97 -12.57 2.70
C GLU A 115 -11.45 -12.41 2.83
N ALA A 116 -10.88 -11.43 2.14
CA ALA A 116 -9.44 -11.14 2.19
C ALA A 116 -8.97 -10.73 3.60
N PHE A 117 -9.82 -9.98 4.33
CA PHE A 117 -9.50 -9.49 5.66
C PHE A 117 -9.88 -10.47 6.79
N ALA A 118 -10.78 -11.42 6.55
CA ALA A 118 -11.26 -12.37 7.57
C ALA A 118 -10.14 -13.04 8.40
N PRO A 119 -8.99 -13.46 7.82
CA PRO A 119 -7.89 -14.04 8.60
C PRO A 119 -7.28 -13.08 9.63
N PHE A 120 -7.44 -11.78 9.49
CA PHE A 120 -6.90 -10.76 10.38
C PHE A 120 -7.87 -10.36 11.51
N LEU A 121 -9.09 -10.87 11.51
CA LEU A 121 -10.02 -10.67 12.62
C LEU A 121 -9.45 -11.30 13.90
N GLY A 122 -9.48 -10.53 15.01
CA GLY A 122 -8.95 -10.99 16.29
C GLY A 122 -7.42 -11.09 16.34
N CYS A 123 -6.67 -10.40 15.48
CA CYS A 123 -5.23 -10.24 15.65
C CYS A 123 -4.91 -9.63 17.03
N ASP A 124 -3.90 -10.21 17.70
CA ASP A 124 -3.34 -9.66 18.93
C ASP A 124 -1.82 -9.51 18.78
N PRO A 125 -1.28 -8.29 18.91
CA PRO A 125 -1.98 -7.00 18.96
C PRO A 125 -2.76 -6.71 17.67
N PRO A 126 -3.82 -5.86 17.72
CA PRO A 126 -4.58 -5.49 16.53
C PRO A 126 -3.70 -4.76 15.49
N LEU A 127 -4.12 -4.78 14.23
CA LEU A 127 -3.44 -4.03 13.19
C LEU A 127 -3.53 -2.53 13.48
N HIS A 128 -2.40 -1.84 13.39
CA HIS A 128 -2.33 -0.40 13.65
C HIS A 128 -3.16 0.37 12.60
N PRO A 129 -4.09 1.26 13.01
CA PRO A 129 -4.87 2.04 12.07
C PRO A 129 -4.01 3.11 11.39
N PHE A 130 -4.42 3.48 10.19
CA PHE A 130 -3.85 4.62 9.47
C PHE A 130 -4.38 5.94 10.05
N ARG A 131 -3.59 6.99 9.97
CA ARG A 131 -3.95 8.33 10.48
C ARG A 131 -3.40 9.42 9.58
N ASP A 132 -4.05 10.57 9.61
CA ASP A 132 -3.62 11.78 8.94
C ASP A 132 -2.41 12.47 9.61
N ALA A 133 -1.89 13.52 8.97
CA ALA A 133 -0.80 14.35 9.46
C ALA A 133 -1.24 15.41 10.50
N GLY A 134 -2.48 15.31 11.01
CA GLY A 134 -3.02 16.26 11.96
C GLY A 134 -2.27 16.28 13.29
N PHE A 135 -2.22 17.47 13.92
CA PHE A 135 -1.67 17.63 15.25
C PHE A 135 -2.60 17.04 16.32
N GLY A 136 -2.01 16.42 17.34
CA GLY A 136 -2.75 15.91 18.49
C GLY A 136 -3.28 14.48 18.31
N VAL A 137 -4.33 14.16 19.08
CA VAL A 137 -4.94 12.84 19.05
C VAL A 137 -5.75 12.66 17.77
N CYS A 138 -5.48 11.59 17.03
CA CYS A 138 -6.27 11.23 15.86
C CYS A 138 -7.68 10.80 16.31
N THR A 139 -8.69 11.59 15.93
CA THR A 139 -10.11 11.33 16.24
C THR A 139 -10.81 10.48 15.19
N PHE A 140 -10.23 10.36 14.00
CA PHE A 140 -10.73 9.53 12.92
C PHE A 140 -9.64 8.53 12.50
N GLN A 141 -9.93 7.24 12.67
CA GLN A 141 -9.03 6.16 12.30
C GLN A 141 -9.50 5.54 10.99
N CYS A 142 -8.58 5.41 10.02
CA CYS A 142 -8.81 4.64 8.82
C CYS A 142 -8.22 3.23 9.03
N LEU A 143 -9.07 2.22 8.98
CA LEU A 143 -8.64 0.84 9.22
C LEU A 143 -8.10 0.19 7.94
N VAL A 144 -7.26 -0.83 8.10
CA VAL A 144 -6.77 -1.63 6.97
C VAL A 144 -7.93 -2.15 6.11
N LEU A 145 -9.01 -2.63 6.72
CA LEU A 145 -10.19 -3.09 6.00
C LEU A 145 -10.85 -1.99 5.16
N ASP A 146 -10.88 -0.74 5.65
CA ASP A 146 -11.46 0.38 4.89
C ASP A 146 -10.67 0.63 3.59
N CYS A 147 -9.34 0.57 3.67
CA CYS A 147 -8.47 0.69 2.51
C CYS A 147 -8.64 -0.48 1.53
N VAL A 148 -8.76 -1.72 2.03
CA VAL A 148 -9.02 -2.91 1.22
C VAL A 148 -10.37 -2.80 0.50
N ARG A 149 -11.42 -2.31 1.17
CA ARG A 149 -12.72 -2.00 0.56
C ARG A 149 -12.61 -0.94 -0.53
N GLY A 150 -11.77 0.10 -0.29
CA GLY A 150 -11.49 1.12 -1.28
C GLY A 150 -10.87 0.54 -2.56
N VAL A 151 -9.86 -0.32 -2.43
CA VAL A 151 -9.23 -1.02 -3.56
C VAL A 151 -10.24 -1.93 -4.27
N ALA A 152 -11.00 -2.73 -3.53
CA ALA A 152 -12.04 -3.60 -4.11
C ALA A 152 -13.09 -2.80 -4.90
N LYS A 153 -13.53 -1.65 -4.36
CA LYS A 153 -14.46 -0.75 -5.03
C LYS A 153 -13.85 -0.14 -6.31
N ALA A 154 -12.60 0.29 -6.26
CA ALA A 154 -11.91 0.83 -7.42
C ALA A 154 -11.78 -0.21 -8.54
N CYS A 155 -11.47 -1.47 -8.20
CA CYS A 155 -11.46 -2.58 -9.15
C CYS A 155 -12.85 -2.83 -9.76
N ALA A 156 -13.90 -2.89 -8.93
CA ALA A 156 -15.27 -3.12 -9.39
C ALA A 156 -15.78 -2.02 -10.33
N LEU A 157 -15.39 -0.76 -10.07
CA LEU A 157 -15.71 0.40 -10.90
C LEU A 157 -14.77 0.58 -12.10
N LYS A 158 -13.80 -0.31 -12.29
CA LYS A 158 -12.77 -0.22 -13.36
C LYS A 158 -11.94 1.07 -13.30
N HIS A 159 -11.75 1.62 -12.11
CA HIS A 159 -10.84 2.75 -11.87
C HIS A 159 -9.42 2.28 -11.57
N TYR A 160 -9.27 1.01 -11.20
CA TYR A 160 -7.99 0.38 -10.95
C TYR A 160 -7.96 -1.06 -11.46
N ASP A 161 -6.89 -1.40 -12.18
CA ASP A 161 -6.55 -2.76 -12.60
C ASP A 161 -5.03 -2.92 -12.51
N TYR A 162 -4.57 -3.75 -11.59
CA TYR A 162 -3.13 -3.95 -11.35
C TYR A 162 -2.36 -4.42 -12.59
N ALA A 163 -3.03 -5.14 -13.51
CA ALA A 163 -2.38 -5.64 -14.72
C ALA A 163 -2.08 -4.52 -15.73
N GLN A 164 -2.97 -3.50 -15.81
CA GLN A 164 -2.90 -2.42 -16.79
C GLN A 164 -2.45 -1.07 -16.19
N PHE A 165 -2.35 -0.97 -14.86
CA PHE A 165 -2.02 0.27 -14.18
C PHE A 165 -0.65 0.81 -14.62
N ASP A 166 -0.61 2.05 -15.09
CA ASP A 166 0.63 2.73 -15.48
C ASP A 166 1.35 3.26 -14.24
N VAL A 167 2.29 2.46 -13.74
CA VAL A 167 3.07 2.78 -12.53
C VAL A 167 3.98 3.99 -12.78
N ASP A 168 4.60 4.08 -13.95
CA ASP A 168 5.56 5.14 -14.25
C ASP A 168 4.87 6.50 -14.37
N ALA A 169 3.70 6.54 -15.04
CA ALA A 169 2.89 7.75 -15.10
C ALA A 169 2.39 8.18 -13.71
N TYR A 170 1.96 7.21 -12.89
CA TYR A 170 1.51 7.47 -11.52
C TYR A 170 2.64 8.04 -10.65
N GLU A 171 3.80 7.36 -10.59
CA GLU A 171 4.96 7.79 -9.81
C GLU A 171 5.55 9.12 -10.33
N THR A 172 5.36 9.43 -11.61
CA THR A 172 5.76 10.73 -12.16
C THR A 172 4.90 11.85 -11.60
N LEU A 173 3.58 11.70 -11.58
CA LEU A 173 2.66 12.71 -11.05
C LEU A 173 2.79 12.91 -9.53
N GLU A 174 3.19 11.88 -8.78
CA GLU A 174 3.45 11.98 -7.34
C GLU A 174 4.73 12.78 -6.98
N LYS A 175 5.57 13.11 -7.95
CA LYS A 175 6.73 13.98 -7.68
C LYS A 175 6.27 15.41 -7.40
N LEU A 176 6.94 16.09 -6.46
CA LEU A 176 6.67 17.49 -6.14
C LEU A 176 6.75 18.40 -7.36
N GLU A 177 7.73 18.16 -8.23
CA GLU A 177 7.95 18.90 -9.47
C GLU A 177 6.85 18.70 -10.52
N GLU A 178 6.06 17.65 -10.39
CA GLU A 178 4.90 17.33 -11.23
C GLU A 178 3.58 17.57 -10.49
N GLY A 179 3.63 18.22 -9.32
CA GLY A 179 2.46 18.69 -8.59
C GLY A 179 2.00 17.82 -7.44
N ASP A 180 2.74 16.74 -7.11
CA ASP A 180 2.32 15.79 -6.06
C ASP A 180 0.83 15.47 -6.21
N LEU A 181 0.49 14.98 -7.43
CA LEU A 181 -0.88 14.83 -7.90
C LEU A 181 -1.24 13.37 -8.04
N ALA A 182 -2.39 12.98 -7.48
CA ALA A 182 -2.95 11.65 -7.64
C ALA A 182 -4.39 11.71 -8.16
N TRP A 183 -4.71 10.91 -9.18
CA TRP A 183 -6.08 10.70 -9.63
C TRP A 183 -6.84 9.82 -8.64
N ILE A 184 -7.82 10.40 -7.94
CA ILE A 184 -8.74 9.65 -7.06
C ILE A 184 -9.79 8.90 -7.92
N VAL A 185 -10.33 9.58 -8.91
CA VAL A 185 -11.18 8.99 -9.96
C VAL A 185 -10.61 9.43 -11.30
N PRO A 186 -10.06 8.50 -12.10
CA PRO A 186 -9.38 8.85 -13.34
C PRO A 186 -10.22 9.75 -14.26
N GLY A 187 -9.63 10.87 -14.66
CA GLY A 187 -10.26 11.86 -15.52
C GLY A 187 -11.41 12.68 -14.91
N LYS A 188 -11.69 12.54 -13.59
CA LYS A 188 -12.78 13.26 -12.91
C LYS A 188 -12.30 14.02 -11.67
N PHE A 189 -11.60 13.33 -10.77
CA PHE A 189 -11.14 13.92 -9.51
C PHE A 189 -9.68 13.61 -9.29
N ALA A 190 -8.88 14.64 -9.05
CA ALA A 190 -7.49 14.54 -8.64
C ALA A 190 -7.27 15.31 -7.34
N ALA A 191 -6.44 14.75 -6.46
CA ALA A 191 -5.88 15.47 -5.32
C ALA A 191 -4.46 15.94 -5.68
N PHE A 192 -4.04 17.07 -5.14
CA PHE A 192 -2.71 17.65 -5.37
C PHE A 192 -2.26 18.49 -4.18
N SER A 193 -0.95 18.74 -4.07
CA SER A 193 -0.39 19.61 -3.03
C SER A 193 -0.77 21.06 -3.21
N THR A 194 -0.82 21.80 -2.10
CA THR A 194 -1.07 23.24 -2.11
C THR A 194 0.04 23.97 -2.86
N PRO A 195 -0.28 24.83 -3.86
CA PRO A 195 0.70 25.68 -4.52
C PRO A 195 1.42 26.60 -3.54
N THR A 196 2.70 26.86 -3.77
CA THR A 196 3.45 27.88 -3.07
C THR A 196 3.31 29.24 -3.78
N GLU A 197 3.55 30.36 -3.08
CA GLU A 197 3.53 31.70 -3.70
C GLU A 197 4.56 31.80 -4.82
N GLU A 198 5.75 31.23 -4.59
CA GLU A 198 6.83 31.17 -5.55
C GLU A 198 7.39 29.75 -5.61
N ARG A 199 7.99 29.38 -6.75
CA ARG A 199 8.73 28.14 -6.89
C ARG A 199 9.93 28.16 -5.96
N ARG A 200 10.02 27.18 -5.03
CA ARG A 200 11.10 27.07 -4.04
C ARG A 200 11.77 25.73 -4.15
N GLU A 201 13.08 25.74 -4.00
CA GLU A 201 13.84 24.52 -3.82
C GLU A 201 13.74 24.08 -2.35
N LEU A 202 13.22 22.88 -2.11
CA LEU A 202 13.09 22.30 -0.76
C LEU A 202 14.32 21.49 -0.37
N ARG A 203 14.93 20.82 -1.35
CA ARG A 203 16.16 20.06 -1.26
C ARG A 203 16.82 20.01 -2.64
N PRO A 204 18.12 19.72 -2.76
CA PRO A 204 18.83 19.76 -4.05
C PRO A 204 18.07 19.06 -5.18
N GLY A 205 17.68 19.81 -6.20
CA GLY A 205 16.96 19.34 -7.37
C GLY A 205 15.46 19.13 -7.20
N VAL A 206 14.89 19.35 -6.01
CA VAL A 206 13.44 19.14 -5.73
C VAL A 206 12.76 20.49 -5.47
N PHE A 207 11.82 20.85 -6.32
CA PHE A 207 11.15 22.15 -6.32
C PHE A 207 9.66 22.02 -6.06
N THR A 208 9.10 22.99 -5.31
CA THR A 208 7.65 23.19 -5.23
C THR A 208 7.14 23.80 -6.53
N LEU A 209 5.83 23.70 -6.76
CA LEU A 209 5.15 24.40 -7.84
C LEU A 209 4.41 25.63 -7.31
N ALA A 210 4.55 26.75 -8.01
CA ALA A 210 3.71 27.94 -7.83
C ALA A 210 2.43 27.82 -8.66
N VAL A 211 1.52 28.78 -8.49
CA VAL A 211 0.19 28.76 -9.14
C VAL A 211 0.29 28.67 -10.66
N GLU A 212 1.25 29.36 -11.27
CA GLU A 212 1.43 29.38 -12.73
C GLU A 212 1.83 28.01 -13.29
N GLN A 213 2.72 27.26 -12.57
CA GLN A 213 3.10 25.92 -12.97
C GLN A 213 1.91 24.95 -12.83
N TYR A 214 1.13 25.06 -11.73
CA TYR A 214 -0.10 24.28 -11.60
C TYR A 214 -1.11 24.59 -12.69
N ALA A 215 -1.27 25.87 -13.09
CA ALA A 215 -2.18 26.23 -14.17
C ALA A 215 -1.77 25.57 -15.50
N ALA A 216 -0.45 25.49 -15.80
CA ALA A 216 0.06 24.79 -16.96
C ALA A 216 -0.16 23.25 -16.86
N LEU A 217 0.10 22.67 -15.68
CA LEU A 217 -0.14 21.25 -15.41
C LEU A 217 -1.62 20.89 -15.58
N PHE A 218 -2.53 21.69 -15.00
CA PHE A 218 -3.96 21.44 -15.09
C PHE A 218 -4.49 21.51 -16.51
N LYS A 219 -4.01 22.47 -17.32
CA LYS A 219 -4.35 22.53 -18.75
C LYS A 219 -3.89 21.27 -19.49
N ARG A 220 -2.68 20.78 -19.22
CA ARG A 220 -2.13 19.54 -19.80
C ARG A 220 -2.97 18.33 -19.42
N LEU A 221 -3.44 18.25 -18.18
CA LEU A 221 -4.24 17.14 -17.64
C LEU A 221 -5.76 17.28 -17.91
N GLY A 222 -6.21 18.38 -18.53
CA GLY A 222 -7.63 18.62 -18.80
C GLY A 222 -8.45 18.93 -17.55
N ILE A 223 -7.84 19.42 -16.46
CA ILE A 223 -8.52 19.83 -15.24
C ILE A 223 -9.21 21.16 -15.49
N THR A 224 -10.52 21.23 -15.25
CA THR A 224 -11.37 22.39 -15.55
C THR A 224 -11.84 23.15 -14.32
N CYS A 225 -11.75 22.57 -13.15
CA CYS A 225 -12.20 23.16 -11.89
C CYS A 225 -11.25 22.82 -10.75
N VAL A 226 -10.95 23.78 -9.90
CA VAL A 226 -10.20 23.60 -8.66
C VAL A 226 -11.13 23.92 -7.49
N VAL A 227 -11.20 23.01 -6.53
CA VAL A 227 -11.96 23.17 -5.27
C VAL A 227 -10.96 23.31 -4.13
N ARG A 228 -11.18 24.30 -3.27
CA ARG A 228 -10.32 24.59 -2.12
C ARG A 228 -11.16 24.72 -0.85
#